data_4370e299974b6c223baacb53dd977b8c
#
_entry.id   4370e299974b6c223baacb53dd977b8c
#
_cell.length_a   1.000
_cell.length_b   1.000
_cell.length_c   1.000
_cell.angle_alpha   90.00
_cell.angle_beta   90.00
_cell.angle_gamma   90.00
#
_symmetry.space_group_name_H-M   'P 1'
#
loop_
_entity.id
_entity.type
_entity.pdbx_description
1 polymer ?
#
loop_
_entity_poly.entity_id
_entity_poly.type
_entity_poly.pdbx_seq_one_letter_code
_entity_poly.pdbx_strand_id
1 'polypeptide(L)'
;MKHIHMLFVSLLFLYSCDIENPGTVLTANELPRSVVTFISEKKILGDEEIIAYYDTTIALNNSESAILTNKNIIYYNSGRIDKISLSSIKSISEIENCFGVCILITSSDNKIMKIEIAPLNNGNLFLQLLEEQTNNYLL
;
A
#
# COMPACT_ATOMS: atom_id res chain seq x y z
N MET A 1 27.06 57.41 -19.55
CA MET A 1 27.26 55.96 -19.58
C MET A 1 26.34 55.33 -18.51
N LYS A 2 25.28 54.72 -18.98
CA LYS A 2 24.28 54.08 -18.10
C LYS A 2 24.59 52.60 -17.99
N HIS A 3 24.99 52.12 -16.80
CA HIS A 3 25.21 50.70 -16.55
C HIS A 3 23.85 50.04 -16.32
N ILE A 4 23.42 49.20 -17.27
CA ILE A 4 22.26 48.32 -17.13
C ILE A 4 22.72 47.10 -16.38
N HIS A 5 22.32 46.99 -15.09
CA HIS A 5 22.45 45.75 -14.33
C HIS A 5 21.34 44.81 -14.75
N MET A 6 21.71 43.83 -15.58
CA MET A 6 20.84 42.73 -15.99
C MET A 6 20.73 41.75 -14.81
N LEU A 7 19.61 41.84 -14.10
CA LEU A 7 19.28 40.92 -13.00
C LEU A 7 18.88 39.57 -13.63
N PHE A 8 19.80 38.61 -13.58
CA PHE A 8 19.52 37.22 -13.98
C PHE A 8 18.72 36.56 -12.87
N VAL A 9 17.39 36.58 -12.97
CA VAL A 9 16.50 35.80 -12.10
C VAL A 9 16.62 34.36 -12.56
N SER A 10 17.46 33.60 -11.86
CA SER A 10 17.55 32.14 -12.01
C SER A 10 16.29 31.51 -11.41
N LEU A 11 15.36 31.17 -12.30
CA LEU A 11 14.16 30.40 -11.93
C LEU A 11 14.61 28.96 -11.65
N LEU A 12 14.87 28.68 -10.36
CA LEU A 12 15.04 27.32 -9.88
C LEU A 12 13.71 26.60 -10.01
N PHE A 13 13.50 25.92 -11.13
CA PHE A 13 12.47 24.89 -11.24
C PHE A 13 12.85 23.76 -10.27
N LEU A 14 12.23 23.76 -9.11
CA LEU A 14 12.18 22.58 -8.25
C LEU A 14 11.40 21.52 -9.00
N TYR A 15 12.12 20.70 -9.77
CA TYR A 15 11.59 19.43 -10.23
C TYR A 15 11.31 18.62 -8.98
N SER A 16 10.04 18.58 -8.57
CA SER A 16 9.55 17.56 -7.66
C SER A 16 9.77 16.24 -8.37
N CYS A 17 10.83 15.52 -8.04
CA CYS A 17 10.95 14.12 -8.40
C CYS A 17 9.76 13.42 -7.75
N ASP A 18 8.79 13.01 -8.55
CA ASP A 18 7.82 12.00 -8.10
C ASP A 18 8.65 10.79 -7.69
N ILE A 19 8.68 10.50 -6.39
CA ILE A 19 9.34 9.30 -5.89
C ILE A 19 8.54 8.14 -6.45
N GLU A 20 9.18 7.38 -7.36
CA GLU A 20 8.61 6.13 -7.85
C GLU A 20 8.38 5.18 -6.66
N ASN A 21 7.44 4.25 -6.81
CA ASN A 21 7.14 3.26 -5.79
C ASN A 21 8.44 2.57 -5.32
N PRO A 22 8.84 2.73 -4.03
CA PRO A 22 10.13 2.23 -3.55
C PRO A 22 10.16 0.71 -3.33
N GLY A 23 9.05 0.00 -3.64
CA GLY A 23 8.95 -1.45 -3.46
C GLY A 23 8.87 -1.91 -2.00
N THR A 24 8.55 -1.03 -1.08
CA THR A 24 8.34 -1.32 0.34
C THR A 24 6.89 -1.11 0.73
N VAL A 25 6.51 -1.54 1.93
CA VAL A 25 5.22 -1.18 2.52
C VAL A 25 5.18 0.35 2.72
N LEU A 26 4.11 0.97 2.25
CA LEU A 26 3.85 2.40 2.32
C LEU A 26 2.63 2.67 3.18
N THR A 27 2.72 3.65 4.06
CA THR A 27 1.56 4.20 4.76
C THR A 27 0.84 5.24 3.89
N ALA A 28 -0.37 5.65 4.28
CA ALA A 28 -1.18 6.61 3.53
C ALA A 28 -0.43 7.90 3.13
N ASN A 29 0.43 8.41 4.02
CA ASN A 29 1.17 9.65 3.81
C ASN A 29 2.38 9.50 2.87
N GLU A 30 2.77 8.27 2.57
CA GLU A 30 3.94 7.94 1.75
C GLU A 30 3.56 7.53 0.32
N LEU A 31 2.26 7.47 0.01
CA LEU A 31 1.78 6.99 -1.28
C LEU A 31 2.20 7.91 -2.42
N PRO A 32 2.95 7.42 -3.42
CA PRO A 32 3.22 8.15 -4.63
C PRO A 32 1.92 8.47 -5.39
N ARG A 33 1.91 9.58 -6.12
CA ARG A 33 0.76 9.97 -6.95
C ARG A 33 0.36 8.87 -7.94
N SER A 34 1.34 8.15 -8.50
CA SER A 34 1.12 7.04 -9.42
C SER A 34 0.28 5.93 -8.81
N VAL A 35 0.54 5.57 -7.54
CA VAL A 35 -0.24 4.57 -6.80
C VAL A 35 -1.66 5.06 -6.52
N VAL A 36 -1.80 6.32 -6.08
CA VAL A 36 -3.13 6.93 -5.84
C VAL A 36 -3.96 6.95 -7.12
N THR A 37 -3.35 7.36 -8.24
CA THR A 37 -4.01 7.36 -9.56
C THR A 37 -4.42 5.96 -9.97
N PHE A 38 -3.54 4.98 -9.84
CA PHE A 38 -3.83 3.58 -10.15
C PHE A 38 -5.03 3.04 -9.36
N ILE A 39 -5.05 3.24 -8.03
CA ILE A 39 -6.13 2.80 -7.16
C ILE A 39 -7.47 3.44 -7.58
N SER A 40 -7.45 4.72 -7.91
CA SER A 40 -8.62 5.47 -8.38
C SER A 40 -9.14 4.99 -9.73
N GLU A 41 -8.24 4.86 -10.72
CA GLU A 41 -8.60 4.40 -12.08
C GLU A 41 -9.17 2.98 -12.08
N LYS A 42 -8.61 2.10 -11.26
CA LYS A 42 -9.08 0.71 -11.10
C LYS A 42 -10.31 0.59 -10.21
N LYS A 43 -10.76 1.69 -9.59
CA LYS A 43 -11.92 1.72 -8.68
C LYS A 43 -11.83 0.65 -7.59
N ILE A 44 -10.64 0.47 -7.03
CA ILE A 44 -10.37 -0.57 -6.03
C ILE A 44 -11.06 -0.25 -4.72
N LEU A 45 -11.09 1.03 -4.35
CA LEU A 45 -11.71 1.54 -3.13
C LEU A 45 -13.08 2.14 -3.43
N GLY A 46 -13.98 2.05 -2.44
CA GLY A 46 -15.19 2.87 -2.36
C GLY A 46 -14.91 4.15 -1.57
N ASP A 47 -15.58 4.29 -0.43
CA ASP A 47 -15.41 5.37 0.55
C ASP A 47 -14.37 5.03 1.65
N GLU A 48 -13.46 4.11 1.36
CA GLU A 48 -12.49 3.59 2.31
C GLU A 48 -11.21 4.44 2.33
N GLU A 49 -10.60 4.55 3.50
CA GLU A 49 -9.31 5.23 3.68
C GLU A 49 -8.18 4.20 3.70
N ILE A 50 -7.11 4.48 2.93
CA ILE A 50 -5.93 3.62 2.89
C ILE A 50 -5.14 3.80 4.19
N ILE A 51 -4.75 2.68 4.81
CA ILE A 51 -3.85 2.63 5.96
C ILE A 51 -2.44 2.23 5.50
N ALA A 52 -2.37 1.16 4.68
CA ALA A 52 -1.11 0.68 4.12
C ALA A 52 -1.30 0.11 2.71
N TYR A 53 -0.24 0.15 1.95
CA TYR A 53 -0.16 -0.35 0.58
C TYR A 53 1.17 -1.08 0.37
N TYR A 54 1.13 -2.18 -0.39
CA TYR A 54 2.30 -2.89 -0.83
C TYR A 54 2.10 -3.44 -2.25
N ASP A 55 3.02 -3.09 -3.17
CA ASP A 55 3.10 -3.71 -4.49
C ASP A 55 3.84 -5.04 -4.37
N THR A 56 3.15 -6.14 -4.62
CA THR A 56 3.72 -7.49 -4.49
C THR A 56 4.53 -7.90 -5.73
N THR A 57 4.56 -7.07 -6.77
CA THR A 57 5.27 -7.37 -8.01
C THR A 57 6.75 -6.98 -7.94
N ILE A 58 7.60 -7.75 -8.60
CA ILE A 58 9.03 -7.41 -8.76
C ILE A 58 9.19 -6.16 -9.65
N ALA A 59 8.30 -5.99 -10.63
CA ALA A 59 8.35 -4.88 -11.58
C ALA A 59 7.80 -3.57 -11.02
N LEU A 60 7.23 -3.58 -9.82
CA LEU A 60 6.59 -2.43 -9.15
C LEU A 60 5.59 -1.69 -10.05
N ASN A 61 4.78 -2.46 -10.77
CA ASN A 61 3.82 -1.96 -11.76
C ASN A 61 2.37 -1.98 -11.25
N ASN A 62 2.17 -2.25 -9.98
CA ASN A 62 0.89 -2.34 -9.28
C ASN A 62 -0.09 -3.41 -9.84
N SER A 63 0.37 -4.31 -10.71
CA SER A 63 -0.51 -5.36 -11.27
C SER A 63 -0.98 -6.36 -10.22
N GLU A 64 -0.23 -6.51 -9.12
CA GLU A 64 -0.63 -7.20 -7.91
C GLU A 64 -0.27 -6.35 -6.69
N SER A 65 -1.22 -6.15 -5.79
CA SER A 65 -0.99 -5.34 -4.60
C SER A 65 -1.88 -5.74 -3.43
N ALA A 66 -1.33 -5.57 -2.23
CA ALA A 66 -2.07 -5.70 -0.98
C ALA A 66 -2.38 -4.28 -0.45
N ILE A 67 -3.62 -4.04 -0.08
CA ILE A 67 -4.10 -2.75 0.39
C ILE A 67 -4.88 -2.95 1.68
N LEU A 68 -4.39 -2.36 2.76
CA LEU A 68 -5.12 -2.29 4.02
C LEU A 68 -5.87 -0.96 4.08
N THR A 69 -7.16 -1.05 4.35
CA THR A 69 -8.00 0.13 4.56
C THR A 69 -8.56 0.17 5.99
N ASN A 70 -9.28 1.24 6.31
CA ASN A 70 -10.02 1.33 7.57
C ASN A 70 -11.20 0.35 7.69
N LYS A 71 -11.55 -0.40 6.62
CA LYS A 71 -12.68 -1.34 6.60
C LYS A 71 -12.31 -2.74 6.14
N ASN A 72 -11.34 -2.87 5.25
CA ASN A 72 -11.03 -4.12 4.56
C ASN A 72 -9.54 -4.35 4.42
N ILE A 73 -9.16 -5.62 4.31
CA ILE A 73 -7.93 -6.03 3.64
C ILE A 73 -8.28 -6.46 2.21
N ILE A 74 -7.56 -5.92 1.23
CA ILE A 74 -7.82 -6.07 -0.19
C ILE A 74 -6.59 -6.65 -0.86
N TYR A 75 -6.77 -7.64 -1.71
CA TYR A 75 -5.75 -8.12 -2.64
C TYR A 75 -6.23 -7.86 -4.06
N TYR A 76 -5.49 -7.01 -4.78
CA TYR A 76 -5.71 -6.74 -6.19
C TYR A 76 -4.77 -7.62 -7.03
N ASN A 77 -5.30 -8.27 -8.04
CA ASN A 77 -4.51 -9.05 -8.98
C ASN A 77 -5.08 -8.87 -10.40
N SER A 78 -4.41 -8.07 -11.21
CA SER A 78 -4.66 -7.89 -12.65
C SER A 78 -6.15 -7.68 -13.00
N GLY A 79 -6.87 -6.88 -12.22
CA GLY A 79 -8.29 -6.58 -12.40
C GLY A 79 -9.23 -7.36 -11.48
N ARG A 80 -8.76 -8.43 -10.82
CA ARG A 80 -9.52 -9.12 -9.79
C ARG A 80 -9.29 -8.46 -8.44
N ILE A 81 -10.36 -8.23 -7.72
CA ILE A 81 -10.35 -7.64 -6.38
C ILE A 81 -10.90 -8.66 -5.40
N ASP A 82 -10.05 -9.16 -4.51
CA ASP A 82 -10.44 -9.99 -3.40
C ASP A 82 -10.45 -9.14 -2.11
N LYS A 83 -11.54 -9.19 -1.34
CA LYS A 83 -11.71 -8.43 -0.10
C LYS A 83 -12.11 -9.32 1.05
N ILE A 84 -11.55 -9.03 2.22
CA ILE A 84 -11.99 -9.54 3.51
C ILE A 84 -12.27 -8.33 4.42
N SER A 85 -13.48 -8.25 4.97
CA SER A 85 -13.80 -7.21 5.95
C SER A 85 -13.00 -7.42 7.23
N LEU A 86 -12.42 -6.35 7.79
CA LEU A 86 -11.68 -6.42 9.05
C LEU A 86 -12.55 -6.97 10.18
N SER A 87 -13.84 -6.63 10.21
CA SER A 87 -14.80 -7.15 11.20
C SER A 87 -15.10 -8.65 11.06
N SER A 88 -14.77 -9.25 9.90
CA SER A 88 -14.98 -10.68 9.65
C SER A 88 -13.72 -11.52 9.82
N ILE A 89 -12.58 -10.92 10.11
CA ILE A 89 -11.33 -11.64 10.31
C ILE A 89 -11.43 -12.53 11.55
N LYS A 90 -11.19 -13.82 11.35
CA LYS A 90 -11.17 -14.84 12.41
C LYS A 90 -9.76 -15.07 12.94
N SER A 91 -8.76 -15.05 12.05
CA SER A 91 -7.37 -15.23 12.42
C SER A 91 -6.44 -14.54 11.45
N ILE A 92 -5.34 -14.02 12.00
CA ILE A 92 -4.17 -13.55 11.27
C ILE A 92 -3.01 -14.37 11.80
N SER A 93 -2.21 -14.96 10.91
CA SER A 93 -1.02 -15.72 11.29
C SER A 93 0.11 -15.49 10.30
N GLU A 94 1.33 -15.55 10.79
CA GLU A 94 2.52 -15.55 9.95
C GLU A 94 2.88 -17.00 9.58
N ILE A 95 3.21 -17.23 8.30
CA ILE A 95 3.62 -18.54 7.82
C ILE A 95 5.12 -18.68 8.04
N GLU A 96 5.51 -19.71 8.80
CA GLU A 96 6.91 -20.06 9.02
C GLU A 96 7.57 -20.55 7.73
N ASN A 97 8.90 -20.37 7.62
CA ASN A 97 9.70 -20.81 6.47
C ASN A 97 9.31 -20.17 5.13
N CYS A 98 8.73 -19.01 5.15
CA CYS A 98 8.46 -18.19 3.99
C CYS A 98 9.65 -17.26 3.70
N PHE A 99 9.83 -16.90 2.41
CA PHE A 99 10.82 -15.90 2.02
C PHE A 99 10.26 -14.50 2.25
N GLY A 100 10.61 -13.90 3.40
CA GLY A 100 10.07 -12.60 3.82
C GLY A 100 9.00 -12.75 4.90
N VAL A 101 7.99 -11.87 4.89
CA VAL A 101 6.85 -11.93 5.78
C VAL A 101 5.63 -12.41 5.00
N CYS A 102 5.13 -13.59 5.34
CA CYS A 102 3.94 -14.18 4.71
C CYS A 102 2.78 -14.21 5.69
N ILE A 103 1.76 -13.44 5.40
CA ILE A 103 0.60 -13.26 6.25
C ILE A 103 -0.54 -14.12 5.69
N LEU A 104 -1.11 -14.98 6.53
CA LEU A 104 -2.31 -15.75 6.23
C LEU A 104 -3.49 -15.17 7.01
N ILE A 105 -4.52 -14.76 6.29
CA ILE A 105 -5.73 -14.16 6.85
C ILE A 105 -6.89 -15.10 6.57
N THR A 106 -7.62 -15.48 7.62
CA THR A 106 -8.82 -16.30 7.50
C THR A 106 -10.01 -15.54 8.05
N SER A 107 -11.09 -15.48 7.29
CA SER A 107 -12.34 -14.86 7.72
C SER A 107 -13.32 -15.87 8.35
N SER A 108 -14.36 -15.36 8.99
CA SER A 108 -15.41 -16.16 9.62
C SER A 108 -16.22 -17.00 8.61
N ASP A 109 -16.31 -16.58 7.36
CA ASP A 109 -16.91 -17.31 6.23
C ASP A 109 -15.92 -18.24 5.50
N ASN A 110 -14.75 -18.51 6.12
CA ASN A 110 -13.69 -19.37 5.61
C ASN A 110 -13.01 -18.89 4.31
N LYS A 111 -13.11 -17.62 3.98
CA LYS A 111 -12.21 -17.03 2.98
C LYS A 111 -10.77 -17.02 3.51
N ILE A 112 -9.84 -17.31 2.62
CA ILE A 112 -8.41 -17.29 2.91
C ILE A 112 -7.74 -16.31 1.97
N MET A 113 -6.92 -15.41 2.52
CA MET A 113 -6.06 -14.52 1.77
C MET A 113 -4.63 -14.68 2.26
N LYS A 114 -3.69 -14.82 1.32
CA LYS A 114 -2.26 -14.87 1.60
C LYS A 114 -1.61 -13.63 1.01
N ILE A 115 -0.80 -12.95 1.81
CA ILE A 115 0.00 -11.80 1.39
C ILE A 115 1.46 -12.14 1.64
N GLU A 116 2.29 -12.04 0.60
CA GLU A 116 3.73 -12.25 0.68
C GLU A 116 4.45 -10.92 0.49
N ILE A 117 5.23 -10.53 1.49
CA ILE A 117 6.03 -9.31 1.47
C ILE A 117 7.49 -9.71 1.47
N ALA A 118 8.22 -9.29 0.44
CA ALA A 118 9.62 -9.64 0.27
C ALA A 118 10.48 -9.18 1.46
N PRO A 119 11.62 -9.85 1.72
CA PRO A 119 12.54 -9.42 2.77
C PRO A 119 12.96 -7.97 2.59
N LEU A 120 13.16 -7.25 3.70
CA LEU A 120 13.54 -5.84 3.76
C LEU A 120 12.48 -4.84 3.28
N ASN A 121 11.30 -5.30 2.86
CA ASN A 121 10.21 -4.45 2.38
C ASN A 121 9.20 -4.08 3.48
N ASN A 122 9.63 -4.16 4.74
CA ASN A 122 8.86 -3.71 5.90
C ASN A 122 7.57 -4.49 6.19
N GLY A 123 7.59 -5.81 5.90
CA GLY A 123 6.41 -6.68 6.09
C GLY A 123 5.86 -6.70 7.51
N ASN A 124 6.73 -6.57 8.52
CA ASN A 124 6.31 -6.50 9.93
C ASN A 124 5.44 -5.26 10.21
N LEU A 125 5.69 -4.14 9.53
CA LEU A 125 4.84 -2.96 9.63
C LEU A 125 3.44 -3.24 9.09
N PHE A 126 3.34 -3.92 7.93
CA PHE A 126 2.05 -4.27 7.35
C PHE A 126 1.25 -5.20 8.28
N LEU A 127 1.92 -6.22 8.83
CA LEU A 127 1.31 -7.15 9.78
C LEU A 127 0.81 -6.43 11.03
N GLN A 128 1.65 -5.58 11.63
CA GLN A 128 1.28 -4.79 12.81
C GLN A 128 0.06 -3.90 12.54
N LEU A 129 0.06 -3.16 11.42
CA LEU A 129 -1.06 -2.28 11.07
C LEU A 129 -2.35 -3.09 10.82
N LEU A 130 -2.27 -4.26 10.19
CA LEU A 130 -3.39 -5.15 9.98
C LEU A 130 -3.98 -5.64 11.31
N GLU A 131 -3.14 -6.06 12.25
CA GLU A 131 -3.56 -6.49 13.58
C GLU A 131 -4.19 -5.34 14.37
N GLU A 132 -3.58 -4.15 14.36
CA GLU A 132 -4.12 -2.95 15.01
C GLU A 132 -5.50 -2.59 14.47
N GLN A 133 -5.66 -2.55 13.14
CA GLN A 133 -6.95 -2.25 12.52
C GLN A 133 -8.01 -3.31 12.83
N THR A 134 -7.63 -4.59 12.84
CA THR A 134 -8.55 -5.69 13.18
C THR A 134 -9.00 -5.62 14.64
N ASN A 135 -8.09 -5.33 15.56
CA ASN A 135 -8.40 -5.21 16.98
C ASN A 135 -9.38 -4.07 17.27
N ASN A 136 -9.37 -2.98 16.49
CA ASN A 136 -10.32 -1.89 16.63
C ASN A 136 -11.78 -2.29 16.36
N TYR A 137 -12.01 -3.43 15.69
CA TYR A 137 -13.34 -3.98 15.43
C TYR A 137 -13.80 -5.00 16.50
N LEU A 138 -12.89 -5.43 17.37
CA LEU A 138 -13.20 -6.40 18.43
C LEU A 138 -13.58 -5.73 19.77
N LEU A 139 -13.44 -4.40 19.85
CA LEU A 139 -13.81 -3.55 20.99
C LEU A 139 -15.19 -2.94 20.79
#